data_0d145fbb217980e78ada1a3cbab669b4
#
_entry.id   0d145fbb217980e78ada1a3cbab669b4
#
_cell.length_a   1.000
_cell.length_b   1.000
_cell.length_c   1.000
_cell.angle_alpha   90.00
_cell.angle_beta   90.00
_cell.angle_gamma   90.00
#
_symmetry.space_group_name_H-M   'P 1'
#
loop_
_entity.id
_entity.type
_entity.pdbx_description
1 polymer ?
#
loop_
_entity_poly.entity_id
_entity_poly.type
_entity_poly.pdbx_seq_one_letter_code
_entity_poly.pdbx_strand_id
1 'polypeptide(L)'
;MRVAKWAKAFLLTTIVLLLGCDSVQQPKPKAQLRLQYPEPKYKQVPDIYPFDFKYNDWVELKGIAKTAPDLYYPKMKATLYLSYVGLENNIDSLLNDAYQLPGKHMIKAQEIPERVFMAPEKRVYGTLFTVVGNAASQLQFFLTDSTDHFLMGSLYFYSRPNYDSIMPAAKYVERDVVHLMETLRWKD
;
A
#
# COMPACT_ATOMS: atom_id res chain seq x y z
N MET A 1 13.82 -77.48 3.08
CA MET A 1 13.17 -76.63 2.06
C MET A 1 12.06 -75.72 2.57
N ARG A 2 11.30 -76.03 3.61
CA ARG A 2 10.21 -75.19 4.14
C ARG A 2 10.71 -73.91 4.85
N VAL A 3 11.78 -73.97 5.68
CA VAL A 3 12.31 -72.87 6.43
C VAL A 3 12.83 -71.71 5.53
N ALA A 4 13.43 -72.02 4.40
CA ALA A 4 13.95 -71.04 3.45
C ALA A 4 12.79 -70.21 2.77
N LYS A 5 11.61 -70.79 2.61
CA LYS A 5 10.42 -70.09 2.07
C LYS A 5 9.88 -69.07 3.07
N TRP A 6 9.84 -69.45 4.32
CA TRP A 6 9.36 -68.57 5.41
C TRP A 6 10.30 -67.37 5.62
N ALA A 7 11.62 -67.62 5.56
CA ALA A 7 12.64 -66.55 5.68
C ALA A 7 12.53 -65.54 4.51
N LYS A 8 12.30 -66.03 3.27
CA LYS A 8 12.08 -65.13 2.11
C LYS A 8 10.77 -64.34 2.24
N ALA A 9 9.68 -64.94 2.72
CA ALA A 9 8.43 -64.24 2.93
C ALA A 9 8.58 -63.15 3.99
N PHE A 10 9.22 -63.45 5.09
CA PHE A 10 9.49 -62.48 6.17
C PHE A 10 10.34 -61.29 5.69
N LEU A 11 11.39 -61.55 4.93
CA LEU A 11 12.25 -60.53 4.35
C LEU A 11 11.48 -59.60 3.39
N LEU A 12 10.59 -60.18 2.55
CA LEU A 12 9.78 -59.46 1.62
C LEU A 12 8.78 -58.53 2.31
N THR A 13 8.15 -59.01 3.40
CA THR A 13 7.20 -58.24 4.22
C THR A 13 7.91 -57.08 4.92
N THR A 14 9.14 -57.31 5.42
CA THR A 14 9.91 -56.22 6.07
C THR A 14 10.33 -55.15 5.07
N ILE A 15 10.69 -55.50 3.86
CA ILE A 15 11.02 -54.55 2.79
C ILE A 15 9.80 -53.68 2.41
N VAL A 16 8.61 -54.28 2.33
CA VAL A 16 7.40 -53.52 1.99
C VAL A 16 7.01 -52.54 3.09
N LEU A 17 7.28 -52.86 4.38
CA LEU A 17 7.01 -51.95 5.50
C LEU A 17 7.99 -50.80 5.58
N LEU A 18 9.16 -50.85 4.93
CA LEU A 18 10.16 -49.79 4.89
C LEU A 18 9.90 -48.79 3.73
N LEU A 19 8.98 -49.07 2.82
CA LEU A 19 8.55 -48.15 1.76
C LEU A 19 7.45 -47.19 2.23
N GLY A 20 7.55 -46.70 3.48
CA GLY A 20 6.69 -45.62 3.98
C GLY A 20 6.91 -44.37 3.11
N CYS A 21 5.86 -43.92 2.43
CA CYS A 21 5.85 -42.66 1.72
C CYS A 21 6.17 -41.52 2.71
N ASP A 22 7.30 -40.85 2.52
CA ASP A 22 7.50 -39.51 3.05
C ASP A 22 6.41 -38.62 2.45
N SER A 23 5.41 -38.28 3.25
CA SER A 23 4.46 -37.23 2.89
C SER A 23 5.24 -35.93 2.80
N VAL A 24 5.47 -35.45 1.58
CA VAL A 24 5.97 -34.10 1.35
C VAL A 24 5.02 -33.14 2.05
N GLN A 25 5.43 -32.64 3.22
CA GLN A 25 4.69 -31.61 3.91
C GLN A 25 4.71 -30.36 3.04
N GLN A 26 3.64 -30.11 2.29
CA GLN A 26 3.46 -28.84 1.63
C GLN A 26 3.42 -27.74 2.70
N PRO A 27 4.25 -26.69 2.59
CA PRO A 27 4.17 -25.54 3.49
C PRO A 27 2.75 -25.00 3.47
N LYS A 28 2.12 -24.89 4.62
CA LYS A 28 0.79 -24.27 4.73
C LYS A 28 0.89 -22.86 4.16
N PRO A 29 -0.05 -22.44 3.28
CA PRO A 29 -0.10 -21.04 2.82
C PRO A 29 -0.11 -20.13 4.04
N LYS A 30 0.68 -19.05 4.00
CA LYS A 30 0.66 -18.03 5.06
C LYS A 30 -0.77 -17.54 5.24
N ALA A 31 -1.32 -17.68 6.44
CA ALA A 31 -2.66 -17.18 6.75
C ALA A 31 -2.66 -15.67 6.58
N GLN A 32 -3.42 -15.16 5.63
CA GLN A 32 -3.66 -13.72 5.51
C GLN A 32 -4.81 -13.35 6.44
N LEU A 33 -4.60 -12.30 7.26
CA LEU A 33 -5.65 -11.71 8.07
C LEU A 33 -6.75 -11.17 7.14
N ARG A 34 -7.92 -11.79 7.16
CA ARG A 34 -9.09 -11.30 6.42
C ARG A 34 -9.74 -10.19 7.24
N LEU A 35 -9.18 -8.99 7.17
CA LEU A 35 -9.76 -7.80 7.77
C LEU A 35 -10.91 -7.31 6.88
N GLN A 36 -12.09 -7.16 7.46
CA GLN A 36 -13.23 -6.55 6.79
C GLN A 36 -13.26 -5.06 7.14
N TYR A 37 -13.06 -4.24 6.13
CA TYR A 37 -13.20 -2.79 6.24
C TYR A 37 -14.57 -2.37 5.71
N PRO A 38 -15.16 -1.26 6.23
CA PRO A 38 -16.42 -0.73 5.72
C PRO A 38 -16.34 -0.42 4.24
N GLU A 39 -17.46 -0.58 3.52
CA GLU A 39 -17.55 -0.03 2.17
C GLU A 39 -17.34 1.49 2.22
N PRO A 40 -16.47 2.04 1.35
CA PRO A 40 -16.13 3.45 1.40
C PRO A 40 -17.32 4.30 0.97
N LYS A 41 -17.63 5.31 1.77
CA LYS A 41 -18.48 6.44 1.42
C LYS A 41 -17.62 7.69 1.46
N TYR A 42 -17.84 8.60 0.53
CA TYR A 42 -16.96 9.74 0.36
C TYR A 42 -17.70 11.06 0.61
N LYS A 43 -17.01 11.99 1.25
CA LYS A 43 -17.46 13.37 1.48
C LYS A 43 -16.38 14.36 1.03
N GLN A 44 -16.79 15.59 0.81
CA GLN A 44 -15.92 16.67 0.34
C GLN A 44 -15.00 17.16 1.46
N VAL A 45 -13.75 17.49 1.12
CA VAL A 45 -12.85 18.19 2.05
C VAL A 45 -13.40 19.61 2.33
N PRO A 46 -13.13 20.21 3.53
CA PRO A 46 -13.53 21.57 3.81
C PRO A 46 -13.01 22.59 2.79
N ASP A 47 -13.84 23.57 2.44
CA ASP A 47 -13.54 24.61 1.44
C ASP A 47 -12.60 25.72 1.97
N ILE A 48 -11.46 25.31 2.51
CA ILE A 48 -10.42 26.20 3.06
C ILE A 48 -9.03 25.99 2.42
N TYR A 49 -8.93 25.02 1.51
CA TYR A 49 -7.69 24.65 0.83
C TYR A 49 -7.68 25.14 -0.62
N PRO A 50 -6.51 25.35 -1.24
CA PRO A 50 -6.39 25.74 -2.65
C PRO A 50 -6.69 24.60 -3.62
N PHE A 51 -7.32 23.55 -3.14
CA PHE A 51 -7.77 22.38 -3.88
C PHE A 51 -9.01 21.79 -3.23
N ASP A 52 -9.65 20.91 -3.95
CA ASP A 52 -10.85 20.20 -3.54
C ASP A 52 -10.71 18.72 -3.91
N PHE A 53 -11.16 17.81 -3.04
CA PHE A 53 -11.23 16.37 -3.29
C PHE A 53 -12.22 15.69 -2.37
N LYS A 54 -12.56 14.44 -2.68
CA LYS A 54 -13.39 13.61 -1.82
C LYS A 54 -12.54 12.61 -1.04
N TYR A 55 -12.87 12.45 0.24
CA TYR A 55 -12.23 11.50 1.14
C TYR A 55 -13.26 10.63 1.87
N ASN A 56 -12.83 9.50 2.41
CA ASN A 56 -13.70 8.54 3.07
C ASN A 56 -14.34 9.14 4.33
N ASP A 57 -15.65 8.97 4.50
CA ASP A 57 -16.47 9.68 5.51
C ASP A 57 -16.14 9.32 6.97
N TRP A 58 -15.60 8.12 7.23
CA TRP A 58 -15.17 7.69 8.56
C TRP A 58 -13.71 8.07 8.90
N VAL A 59 -13.01 8.69 7.96
CA VAL A 59 -11.65 9.22 8.17
C VAL A 59 -11.73 10.57 8.90
N GLU A 60 -10.86 10.74 9.88
CA GLU A 60 -10.73 11.99 10.64
C GLU A 60 -9.69 12.90 9.98
N LEU A 61 -10.08 14.15 9.73
CA LEU A 61 -9.13 15.19 9.32
C LEU A 61 -8.36 15.71 10.52
N LYS A 62 -7.04 15.75 10.42
CA LYS A 62 -6.14 16.34 11.40
C LYS A 62 -5.32 17.46 10.78
N GLY A 63 -4.82 18.38 11.59
CA GLY A 63 -3.98 19.45 11.11
C GLY A 63 -4.69 20.42 10.16
N ILE A 64 -5.97 20.71 10.39
CA ILE A 64 -6.81 21.57 9.50
C ILE A 64 -6.21 22.97 9.31
N ALA A 65 -5.41 23.49 10.24
CA ALA A 65 -4.71 24.76 10.10
C ALA A 65 -3.48 24.74 9.18
N LYS A 66 -3.09 23.56 8.66
CA LYS A 66 -2.00 23.41 7.68
C LYS A 66 -2.45 23.77 6.27
N THR A 67 -1.51 23.84 5.35
CA THR A 67 -1.77 24.03 3.91
C THR A 67 -2.51 22.85 3.26
N ALA A 68 -2.49 21.67 3.91
CA ALA A 68 -3.26 20.48 3.55
C ALA A 68 -3.62 19.68 4.81
N PRO A 69 -4.77 18.98 4.87
CA PRO A 69 -5.16 18.17 6.00
C PRO A 69 -4.45 16.83 6.01
N ASP A 70 -4.17 16.28 7.19
CA ASP A 70 -3.78 14.88 7.33
C ASP A 70 -5.04 14.01 7.44
N LEU A 71 -5.09 12.88 6.74
CA LEU A 71 -6.22 11.94 6.77
C LEU A 71 -5.89 10.78 7.72
N TYR A 72 -6.47 10.79 8.90
CA TYR A 72 -6.26 9.77 9.91
C TYR A 72 -7.30 8.66 9.80
N TYR A 73 -6.85 7.42 9.73
CA TYR A 73 -7.63 6.18 9.68
C TYR A 73 -7.64 5.48 11.06
N PRO A 74 -8.61 5.77 11.96
CA PRO A 74 -8.56 5.30 13.35
C PRO A 74 -8.51 3.77 13.47
N LYS A 75 -9.34 3.06 12.69
CA LYS A 75 -9.44 1.60 12.71
C LYS A 75 -8.17 0.88 12.22
N MET A 76 -7.34 1.57 11.46
CA MET A 76 -6.10 1.03 10.88
C MET A 76 -4.85 1.56 11.60
N LYS A 77 -5.02 2.54 12.50
CA LYS A 77 -3.91 3.29 13.11
C LYS A 77 -2.92 3.78 12.07
N ALA A 78 -3.46 4.42 11.03
CA ALA A 78 -2.68 4.92 9.91
C ALA A 78 -3.00 6.38 9.64
N THR A 79 -2.05 7.12 9.08
CA THR A 79 -2.25 8.49 8.62
C THR A 79 -1.68 8.65 7.22
N LEU A 80 -2.50 9.19 6.32
CA LEU A 80 -2.05 9.73 5.05
C LEU A 80 -1.72 11.22 5.29
N TYR A 81 -0.43 11.52 5.36
CA TYR A 81 0.06 12.89 5.48
C TYR A 81 0.02 13.56 4.12
N LEU A 82 -0.64 14.71 4.04
CA LEU A 82 -0.65 15.53 2.84
C LEU A 82 0.21 16.78 3.07
N SER A 83 0.92 17.18 2.02
CA SER A 83 1.70 18.42 1.97
C SER A 83 1.42 19.13 0.66
N TYR A 84 0.98 20.38 0.76
CA TYR A 84 0.74 21.25 -0.38
C TYR A 84 1.78 22.36 -0.45
N VAL A 85 2.25 22.61 -1.67
CA VAL A 85 3.17 23.70 -1.99
C VAL A 85 2.66 24.43 -3.22
N GLY A 86 2.57 25.75 -3.16
CA GLY A 86 2.41 26.59 -4.37
C GLY A 86 3.71 26.58 -5.18
N LEU A 87 3.59 26.49 -6.50
CA LEU A 87 4.76 26.49 -7.39
C LEU A 87 5.28 27.92 -7.61
N GLU A 88 6.60 28.09 -7.42
CA GLU A 88 7.33 29.33 -7.65
C GLU A 88 8.56 29.04 -8.54
N ASN A 89 8.32 28.54 -9.77
CA ASN A 89 9.38 28.11 -10.71
C ASN A 89 10.29 26.98 -10.16
N ASN A 90 9.80 26.18 -9.20
CA ASN A 90 10.56 25.16 -8.48
C ASN A 90 10.06 23.74 -8.74
N ILE A 91 9.27 23.52 -9.79
CA ILE A 91 8.65 22.22 -10.10
C ILE A 91 9.68 21.10 -10.26
N ASP A 92 10.81 21.35 -10.92
CA ASP A 92 11.85 20.34 -11.14
C ASP A 92 12.43 19.83 -9.81
N SER A 93 12.63 20.72 -8.84
CA SER A 93 13.09 20.36 -7.50
C SER A 93 12.06 19.51 -6.77
N LEU A 94 10.78 19.90 -6.82
CA LEU A 94 9.70 19.17 -6.15
C LEU A 94 9.46 17.80 -6.79
N LEU A 95 9.53 17.69 -8.12
CA LEU A 95 9.47 16.41 -8.83
C LEU A 95 10.65 15.51 -8.44
N ASN A 96 11.87 16.05 -8.42
CA ASN A 96 13.03 15.29 -7.99
C ASN A 96 12.86 14.77 -6.56
N ASP A 97 12.38 15.59 -5.63
CA ASP A 97 12.10 15.17 -4.25
C ASP A 97 11.02 14.09 -4.19
N ALA A 98 9.93 14.25 -4.95
CA ALA A 98 8.82 13.30 -5.00
C ALA A 98 9.25 11.92 -5.55
N TYR A 99 10.11 11.88 -6.57
CA TYR A 99 10.66 10.63 -7.12
C TYR A 99 11.76 10.02 -6.24
N GLN A 100 12.47 10.81 -5.44
CA GLN A 100 13.45 10.29 -4.49
C GLN A 100 12.85 9.72 -3.21
N LEU A 101 11.67 10.21 -2.79
CA LEU A 101 11.01 9.75 -1.56
C LEU A 101 10.79 8.23 -1.50
N PRO A 102 10.23 7.57 -2.54
CA PRO A 102 10.10 6.12 -2.56
C PRO A 102 11.46 5.42 -2.51
N GLY A 103 12.48 6.00 -3.15
CA GLY A 103 13.85 5.48 -3.18
C GLY A 103 14.49 5.34 -1.79
N LYS A 104 14.13 6.18 -0.82
CA LYS A 104 14.60 6.06 0.57
C LYS A 104 14.13 4.77 1.25
N HIS A 105 13.13 4.10 0.71
CA HIS A 105 12.60 2.83 1.20
C HIS A 105 13.18 1.61 0.48
N MET A 106 13.99 1.78 -0.58
CA MET A 106 14.54 0.69 -1.42
C MET A 106 15.28 -0.39 -0.64
N ILE A 107 15.96 -0.04 0.46
CA ILE A 107 16.71 -1.02 1.28
C ILE A 107 15.79 -2.11 1.86
N LYS A 108 14.50 -1.80 2.08
CA LYS A 108 13.51 -2.69 2.68
C LYS A 108 12.35 -3.02 1.74
N ALA A 109 12.31 -2.40 0.57
CA ALA A 109 11.35 -2.68 -0.48
C ALA A 109 11.82 -3.85 -1.34
N GLN A 110 10.88 -4.69 -1.77
CA GLN A 110 11.10 -5.72 -2.79
C GLN A 110 10.91 -5.13 -4.19
N GLU A 111 9.91 -4.27 -4.32
CA GLU A 111 9.58 -3.53 -5.54
C GLU A 111 8.84 -2.25 -5.20
N ILE A 112 8.86 -1.29 -6.12
CA ILE A 112 8.12 -0.02 -6.02
C ILE A 112 7.41 0.24 -7.35
N PRO A 113 6.26 -0.41 -7.61
CA PRO A 113 5.46 -0.13 -8.79
C PRO A 113 5.00 1.32 -8.81
N GLU A 114 5.07 1.92 -9.99
CA GLU A 114 4.62 3.28 -10.27
C GLU A 114 3.38 3.23 -11.16
N ARG A 115 2.39 4.05 -10.83
CA ARG A 115 1.20 4.23 -11.64
C ARG A 115 1.03 5.71 -11.97
N VAL A 116 1.25 6.05 -13.22
CA VAL A 116 1.02 7.41 -13.72
C VAL A 116 -0.47 7.71 -13.74
N PHE A 117 -0.83 8.91 -13.30
CA PHE A 117 -2.19 9.46 -13.30
C PHE A 117 -2.24 10.71 -14.16
N MET A 118 -3.22 10.78 -15.07
CA MET A 118 -3.41 11.92 -15.96
C MET A 118 -4.90 12.21 -16.13
N ALA A 119 -5.31 13.41 -15.76
CA ALA A 119 -6.64 13.97 -15.96
C ALA A 119 -6.52 15.39 -16.56
N PRO A 120 -6.27 15.48 -17.89
CA PRO A 120 -6.00 16.76 -18.56
C PRO A 120 -7.15 17.77 -18.42
N GLU A 121 -8.38 17.30 -18.41
CA GLU A 121 -9.60 18.13 -18.26
C GLU A 121 -9.68 18.84 -16.90
N LYS A 122 -8.92 18.38 -15.91
CA LYS A 122 -8.81 18.96 -14.57
C LYS A 122 -7.46 19.60 -14.31
N ARG A 123 -6.55 19.51 -15.29
CA ARG A 123 -5.14 19.87 -15.14
C ARG A 123 -4.46 19.14 -13.95
N VAL A 124 -4.76 17.84 -13.77
CA VAL A 124 -4.22 17.02 -12.69
C VAL A 124 -3.33 15.93 -13.27
N TYR A 125 -2.06 15.97 -12.93
CA TYR A 125 -1.03 15.03 -13.37
C TYR A 125 -0.24 14.55 -12.16
N GLY A 126 0.21 13.30 -12.15
CA GLY A 126 0.99 12.79 -11.04
C GLY A 126 1.33 11.33 -11.13
N THR A 127 1.90 10.80 -10.04
CA THR A 127 2.30 9.40 -9.94
C THR A 127 1.96 8.86 -8.55
N LEU A 128 1.43 7.66 -8.50
CA LEU A 128 1.24 6.88 -7.29
C LEU A 128 2.31 5.78 -7.22
N PHE A 129 3.07 5.76 -6.15
CA PHE A 129 4.07 4.76 -5.82
C PHE A 129 3.53 3.80 -4.76
N THR A 130 3.57 2.50 -5.04
CA THR A 130 3.22 1.46 -4.07
C THR A 130 4.50 0.75 -3.63
N VAL A 131 4.84 0.82 -2.35
CA VAL A 131 6.05 0.19 -1.82
C VAL A 131 5.71 -1.20 -1.29
N VAL A 132 6.17 -2.24 -1.97
CA VAL A 132 6.00 -3.64 -1.57
C VAL A 132 7.18 -4.04 -0.68
N GLY A 133 6.91 -4.44 0.56
CA GLY A 133 7.93 -4.85 1.53
C GLY A 133 7.82 -4.17 2.89
N ASN A 134 8.78 -4.43 3.77
CA ASN A 134 8.79 -3.93 5.15
C ASN A 134 9.29 -2.47 5.27
N ALA A 135 8.76 -1.61 4.41
CA ALA A 135 9.06 -0.18 4.41
C ALA A 135 8.24 0.58 5.46
N ALA A 136 8.67 1.79 5.79
CA ALA A 136 7.95 2.65 6.73
C ALA A 136 6.69 3.26 6.11
N SER A 137 6.68 3.49 4.79
CA SER A 137 5.55 4.00 4.03
C SER A 137 5.24 3.05 2.87
N GLN A 138 3.99 2.64 2.71
CA GLN A 138 3.54 1.74 1.65
C GLN A 138 2.96 2.46 0.44
N LEU A 139 2.48 3.69 0.61
CA LEU A 139 1.92 4.49 -0.47
C LEU A 139 2.51 5.88 -0.42
N GLN A 140 2.92 6.38 -1.57
CA GLN A 140 3.34 7.76 -1.76
C GLN A 140 2.80 8.24 -3.10
N PHE A 141 2.44 9.49 -3.20
CA PHE A 141 2.01 10.07 -4.46
C PHE A 141 2.32 11.55 -4.52
N PHE A 142 2.34 12.09 -5.71
CA PHE A 142 2.23 13.52 -5.95
C PHE A 142 1.21 13.82 -7.04
N LEU A 143 0.64 15.01 -6.97
CA LEU A 143 -0.26 15.57 -7.97
C LEU A 143 0.13 17.03 -8.22
N THR A 144 0.08 17.46 -9.46
CA THR A 144 0.41 18.83 -9.86
C THR A 144 -0.38 19.25 -11.11
N ASP A 145 -0.56 20.53 -11.30
CA ASP A 145 -1.03 21.10 -12.57
C ASP A 145 0.13 21.62 -13.44
N SER A 146 1.36 21.44 -12.95
CA SER A 146 2.62 21.86 -13.55
C SER A 146 2.87 23.38 -13.57
N THR A 147 1.97 24.21 -13.05
CA THR A 147 2.07 25.67 -13.07
C THR A 147 2.01 26.32 -11.70
N ASP A 148 0.99 25.97 -10.89
CA ASP A 148 0.69 26.69 -9.66
C ASP A 148 0.60 25.79 -8.43
N HIS A 149 0.31 24.49 -8.63
CA HIS A 149 -0.07 23.59 -7.54
C HIS A 149 0.78 22.33 -7.50
N PHE A 150 1.20 21.94 -6.28
CA PHE A 150 1.88 20.69 -6.03
C PHE A 150 1.39 20.09 -4.70
N LEU A 151 0.79 18.90 -4.75
CA LEU A 151 0.30 18.15 -3.59
C LEU A 151 1.04 16.81 -3.50
N MET A 152 1.63 16.52 -2.35
CA MET A 152 2.23 15.22 -2.04
C MET A 152 1.45 14.50 -0.95
N GLY A 153 1.48 13.18 -0.98
CA GLY A 153 0.92 12.35 0.07
C GLY A 153 1.79 11.14 0.40
N SER A 154 1.86 10.80 1.70
CA SER A 154 2.60 9.63 2.19
C SER A 154 1.83 8.93 3.29
N LEU A 155 1.64 7.60 3.16
CA LEU A 155 0.91 6.78 4.12
C LEU A 155 1.85 6.15 5.15
N TYR A 156 1.56 6.36 6.42
CA TYR A 156 2.27 5.72 7.54
C TYR A 156 1.32 4.96 8.46
N PHE A 157 1.75 3.78 8.90
CA PHE A 157 1.07 3.00 9.93
C PHE A 157 1.80 3.15 11.26
N TYR A 158 1.04 3.34 12.36
CA TYR A 158 1.58 3.38 13.73
C TYR A 158 1.84 1.96 14.26
N SER A 159 2.62 1.19 13.50
CA SER A 159 3.01 -0.18 13.85
C SER A 159 4.40 -0.47 13.33
N ARG A 160 5.06 -1.50 13.87
CA ARG A 160 6.31 -1.97 13.28
C ARG A 160 6.03 -2.45 11.85
N PRO A 161 6.89 -2.09 10.88
CA PRO A 161 6.73 -2.54 9.51
C PRO A 161 6.67 -4.07 9.43
N ASN A 162 5.51 -4.60 9.04
CA ASN A 162 5.29 -6.00 8.73
C ASN A 162 4.30 -6.03 7.56
N TYR A 163 4.85 -6.12 6.36
CA TYR A 163 4.10 -5.97 5.12
C TYR A 163 2.90 -6.92 5.04
N ASP A 164 3.09 -8.21 5.37
CA ASP A 164 2.02 -9.22 5.29
C ASP A 164 0.81 -8.84 6.17
N SER A 165 1.05 -8.21 7.32
CA SER A 165 0.00 -7.80 8.27
C SER A 165 -0.70 -6.51 7.86
N ILE A 166 0.02 -5.54 7.28
CA ILE A 166 -0.53 -4.23 6.94
C ILE A 166 -1.07 -4.14 5.51
N MET A 167 -0.70 -5.09 4.65
CA MET A 167 -1.06 -5.09 3.24
C MET A 167 -2.59 -4.98 2.99
N PRO A 168 -3.49 -5.66 3.73
CA PRO A 168 -4.92 -5.47 3.54
C PRO A 168 -5.38 -4.04 3.83
N ALA A 169 -4.81 -3.39 4.87
CA ALA A 169 -5.08 -1.99 5.20
C ALA A 169 -4.50 -1.04 4.15
N ALA A 170 -3.25 -1.29 3.70
CA ALA A 170 -2.62 -0.49 2.67
C ALA A 170 -3.41 -0.52 1.35
N LYS A 171 -3.90 -1.70 0.93
CA LYS A 171 -4.76 -1.83 -0.26
C LYS A 171 -6.10 -1.10 -0.11
N TYR A 172 -6.67 -1.09 1.10
CA TYR A 172 -7.88 -0.32 1.34
C TYR A 172 -7.61 1.18 1.18
N VAL A 173 -6.55 1.70 1.81
CA VAL A 173 -6.18 3.13 1.69
C VAL A 173 -5.73 3.48 0.28
N GLU A 174 -5.09 2.57 -0.46
CA GLU A 174 -4.75 2.77 -1.87
C GLU A 174 -5.99 3.10 -2.71
N ARG A 175 -7.11 2.40 -2.48
CA ARG A 175 -8.38 2.70 -3.15
C ARG A 175 -8.88 4.11 -2.83
N ASP A 176 -8.78 4.52 -1.56
CA ASP A 176 -9.16 5.87 -1.14
C ASP A 176 -8.23 6.94 -1.73
N VAL A 177 -6.92 6.66 -1.84
CA VAL A 177 -5.95 7.55 -2.51
C VAL A 177 -6.27 7.70 -3.99
N VAL A 178 -6.56 6.60 -4.68
CA VAL A 178 -6.98 6.66 -6.09
C VAL A 178 -8.24 7.51 -6.26
N HIS A 179 -9.23 7.34 -5.38
CA HIS A 179 -10.45 8.14 -5.40
C HIS A 179 -10.18 9.64 -5.13
N LEU A 180 -9.26 9.94 -4.19
CA LEU A 180 -8.78 11.30 -3.96
C LEU A 180 -8.18 11.87 -5.26
N MET A 181 -7.26 11.15 -5.92
CA MET A 181 -6.61 11.58 -7.16
C MET A 181 -7.63 11.83 -8.28
N GLU A 182 -8.61 10.95 -8.44
CA GLU A 182 -9.67 11.05 -9.44
C GLU A 182 -10.63 12.23 -9.19
N THR A 183 -10.83 12.61 -7.93
CA THR A 183 -11.76 13.67 -7.54
C THR A 183 -11.10 15.01 -7.32
N LEU A 184 -9.77 15.08 -7.34
CA LEU A 184 -9.03 16.32 -7.13
C LEU A 184 -9.40 17.38 -8.17
N ARG A 185 -9.49 18.61 -7.69
CA ARG A 185 -9.64 19.84 -8.49
C ARG A 185 -8.84 20.94 -7.82
N TRP A 186 -8.05 21.66 -8.57
CA TRP A 186 -7.38 22.87 -8.12
C TRP A 186 -8.38 24.02 -8.07
N LYS A 187 -8.16 24.96 -7.18
CA LYS A 187 -8.90 26.21 -7.09
C LYS A 187 -7.97 27.35 -7.50
N ASP A 188 -8.51 28.24 -8.32
CA ASP A 188 -7.83 29.46 -8.76
C ASP A 188 -7.70 30.47 -7.61
#